data_99b902485532658ecb8e56714e9271f1
#
_entry.id   99b902485532658ecb8e56714e9271f1
#
_cell.length_a   1.000
_cell.length_b   1.000
_cell.length_c   1.000
_cell.angle_alpha   90.00
_cell.angle_beta   90.00
_cell.angle_gamma   90.00
#
_symmetry.space_group_name_H-M   'P 1'
#
loop_
_entity.id
_entity.type
_entity.pdbx_description
1 polymer ?
#
loop_
_entity_poly.entity_id
_entity_poly.type
_entity_poly.pdbx_seq_one_letter_code
_entity_poly.pdbx_strand_id
1 'polypeptide(L)'
;ISPEGCASILWRNTKFSQVAAKTLKLTSYDCKKFKIIDDIIPEPYGGAHRHPVKQSEILKNILVKYMHELNQISIKELVQTRKDKYLNITSDI
;
A
#
# COMPACT_ATOMS: atom_id res chain seq x y z
N ILE A 1 -2.30 -14.18 4.56
CA ILE A 1 -1.48 -15.41 4.73
C ILE A 1 0.00 -15.06 4.61
N SER A 2 0.84 -15.73 5.41
CA SER A 2 2.29 -15.57 5.30
C SER A 2 2.83 -16.30 4.06
N PRO A 3 4.02 -15.89 3.53
CA PRO A 3 4.66 -16.61 2.44
C PRO A 3 4.90 -18.09 2.75
N GLU A 4 5.26 -18.43 3.99
CA GLU A 4 5.46 -19.80 4.45
C GLU A 4 4.14 -20.59 4.43
N GLY A 5 3.06 -20.00 4.92
CA GLY A 5 1.72 -20.60 4.88
C GLY A 5 1.23 -20.81 3.45
N CYS A 6 1.44 -19.83 2.59
CA CYS A 6 1.11 -19.91 1.17
C CYS A 6 1.90 -21.05 0.49
N ALA A 7 3.20 -21.14 0.75
CA ALA A 7 4.05 -22.19 0.20
C ALA A 7 3.60 -23.60 0.67
N SER A 8 3.23 -23.74 1.92
CA SER A 8 2.72 -24.98 2.46
C SER A 8 1.44 -25.44 1.76
N ILE A 9 0.53 -24.52 1.47
CA ILE A 9 -0.74 -24.83 0.82
C ILE A 9 -0.54 -25.14 -0.66
N LEU A 10 0.18 -24.30 -1.40
CA LEU A 10 0.30 -24.43 -2.86
C LEU A 10 1.34 -25.45 -3.30
N TRP A 11 2.47 -25.52 -2.62
CA TRP A 11 3.58 -26.43 -2.99
C TRP A 11 3.85 -27.53 -1.98
N ARG A 12 3.10 -27.56 -0.87
CA ARG A 12 3.26 -28.52 0.23
C ARG A 12 4.68 -28.54 0.82
N ASN A 13 5.40 -27.44 0.71
CA ASN A 13 6.78 -27.32 1.19
C ASN A 13 7.13 -25.85 1.46
N THR A 14 7.54 -25.56 2.70
CA THR A 14 7.96 -24.21 3.12
C THR A 14 9.23 -23.71 2.44
N LYS A 15 10.00 -24.58 1.79
CA LYS A 15 11.17 -24.18 0.98
C LYS A 15 10.80 -23.23 -0.17
N PHE A 16 9.54 -23.22 -0.59
CA PHE A 16 9.04 -22.32 -1.64
C PHE A 16 8.53 -20.97 -1.11
N SER A 17 8.83 -20.62 0.15
CA SER A 17 8.39 -19.37 0.77
C SER A 17 8.84 -18.13 -0.02
N GLN A 18 10.03 -18.13 -0.60
CA GLN A 18 10.50 -17.01 -1.42
C GLN A 18 9.73 -16.87 -2.73
N VAL A 19 9.38 -17.99 -3.36
CA VAL A 19 8.54 -18.02 -4.56
C VAL A 19 7.14 -17.51 -4.21
N ALA A 20 6.59 -17.98 -3.09
CA ALA A 20 5.28 -17.51 -2.60
C ALA A 20 5.28 -16.01 -2.31
N ALA A 21 6.30 -15.48 -1.62
CA ALA A 21 6.44 -14.07 -1.33
C ALA A 21 6.43 -13.21 -2.60
N LYS A 22 7.18 -13.65 -3.60
CA LYS A 22 7.24 -12.95 -4.90
C LYS A 22 5.90 -13.02 -5.64
N THR A 23 5.22 -14.14 -5.59
CA THR A 23 3.93 -14.35 -6.26
C THR A 23 2.81 -13.55 -5.59
N LEU A 24 2.83 -13.41 -4.27
CA LEU A 24 1.85 -12.65 -3.49
C LEU A 24 1.88 -11.14 -3.76
N LYS A 25 3.01 -10.63 -4.24
CA LYS A 25 3.17 -9.21 -4.60
C LYS A 25 2.71 -8.27 -3.49
N LEU A 26 3.31 -8.43 -2.31
CA LEU A 26 2.93 -7.72 -1.09
C LEU A 26 3.64 -6.38 -0.89
N THR A 27 4.53 -5.98 -1.79
CA THR A 27 5.28 -4.73 -1.64
C THR A 27 4.38 -3.51 -1.87
N SER A 28 4.78 -2.36 -1.30
CA SER A 28 4.08 -1.10 -1.54
C SER A 28 4.03 -0.74 -3.03
N TYR A 29 5.08 -1.05 -3.78
CA TYR A 29 5.13 -0.83 -5.22
C TYR A 29 4.10 -1.65 -5.97
N ASP A 30 3.96 -2.93 -5.63
CA ASP A 30 2.94 -3.81 -6.20
C ASP A 30 1.54 -3.32 -5.83
N CYS A 31 1.31 -2.96 -4.56
CA CYS A 31 0.02 -2.45 -4.11
C CYS A 31 -0.36 -1.15 -4.81
N LYS A 32 0.60 -0.26 -5.08
CA LYS A 32 0.35 0.96 -5.84
C LYS A 32 0.02 0.65 -7.30
N LYS A 33 0.75 -0.28 -7.92
CA LYS A 33 0.48 -0.73 -9.28
C LYS A 33 -0.93 -1.32 -9.42
N PHE A 34 -1.39 -2.06 -8.42
CA PHE A 34 -2.74 -2.63 -8.39
C PHE A 34 -3.82 -1.63 -7.98
N LYS A 35 -3.47 -0.38 -7.70
CA LYS A 35 -4.40 0.66 -7.25
C LYS A 35 -5.08 0.34 -5.92
N ILE A 36 -4.43 -0.48 -5.09
CA ILE A 36 -4.91 -0.80 -3.74
C ILE A 36 -4.62 0.34 -2.77
N ILE A 37 -3.47 1.00 -2.97
CA ILE A 37 -3.05 2.17 -2.17
C ILE A 37 -2.87 3.40 -3.07
N ASP A 38 -2.96 4.57 -2.47
CA ASP A 38 -2.86 5.85 -3.18
C ASP A 38 -1.43 6.33 -3.34
N ASP A 39 -0.59 6.08 -2.33
CA ASP A 39 0.79 6.57 -2.33
C ASP A 39 1.71 5.71 -1.49
N ILE A 40 3.01 5.92 -1.67
CA ILE A 40 4.07 5.25 -0.92
C ILE A 40 4.78 6.29 -0.08
N ILE A 41 4.78 6.10 1.23
CA ILE A 41 5.46 6.98 2.16
C ILE A 41 6.85 6.40 2.44
N PRO A 42 7.94 7.13 2.12
CA PRO A 42 9.28 6.61 2.36
C PRO A 42 9.58 6.51 3.85
N GLU A 43 10.31 5.48 4.22
CA GLU A 43 10.88 5.36 5.57
C GLU A 43 12.28 5.99 5.62
N PRO A 44 12.68 6.56 6.77
CA PRO A 44 14.06 6.95 7.00
C PRO A 44 14.99 5.74 6.93
N TYR A 45 16.25 5.97 6.60
CA TYR A 45 17.26 4.91 6.61
C TYR A 45 17.32 4.23 7.99
N GLY A 46 17.21 2.92 8.02
CA GLY A 46 17.12 2.13 9.25
C GLY A 46 15.71 1.85 9.75
N GLY A 47 14.67 2.44 9.13
CA GLY A 47 13.27 2.19 9.42
C GLY A 47 12.62 3.22 10.36
N ALA A 48 11.30 3.24 10.37
CA ALA A 48 10.49 4.15 11.18
C ALA A 48 10.77 4.03 12.68
N HIS A 49 11.01 2.82 13.16
CA HIS A 49 11.24 2.53 14.58
C HIS A 49 12.57 3.12 15.09
N ARG A 50 13.55 3.33 14.24
CA ARG A 50 14.82 3.96 14.60
C ARG A 50 14.78 5.49 14.52
N HIS A 51 13.91 6.05 13.71
CA HIS A 51 13.77 7.49 13.51
C HIS A 51 12.29 7.91 13.55
N PRO A 52 11.62 7.72 14.71
CA PRO A 52 10.18 7.96 14.80
C PRO A 52 9.79 9.42 14.57
N VAL A 53 10.60 10.38 15.03
CA VAL A 53 10.35 11.81 14.82
C VAL A 53 10.42 12.15 13.34
N LYS A 54 11.47 11.71 12.65
CA LYS A 54 11.64 11.95 11.21
C LYS A 54 10.54 11.29 10.40
N GLN A 55 10.15 10.06 10.74
CA GLN A 55 9.04 9.36 10.09
C GLN A 55 7.73 10.11 10.32
N SER A 56 7.49 10.63 11.51
CA SER A 56 6.29 11.42 11.82
C SER A 56 6.22 12.69 11.00
N GLU A 57 7.33 13.37 10.76
CA GLU A 57 7.38 14.57 9.92
C GLU A 57 7.06 14.24 8.45
N ILE A 58 7.65 13.18 7.92
CA ILE A 58 7.37 12.72 6.56
C ILE A 58 5.89 12.37 6.40
N LEU A 59 5.34 11.61 7.34
CA LEU A 59 3.93 11.23 7.34
C LEU A 59 3.02 12.46 7.44
N LYS A 60 3.33 13.38 8.36
CA LYS A 60 2.56 14.63 8.53
C LYS A 60 2.48 15.42 7.23
N ASN A 61 3.59 15.62 6.53
CA ASN A 61 3.61 16.39 5.29
C ASN A 61 2.74 15.76 4.22
N ILE A 62 2.73 14.44 4.10
CA ILE A 62 1.91 13.72 3.14
C ILE A 62 0.43 13.79 3.52
N LEU A 63 0.10 13.61 4.79
CA LEU A 63 -1.29 13.72 5.27
C LEU A 63 -1.85 15.14 5.07
N VAL A 64 -1.08 16.17 5.37
CA VAL A 64 -1.48 17.57 5.14
C VAL A 64 -1.74 17.85 3.66
N LYS A 65 -0.87 17.35 2.79
CA LYS A 65 -1.04 17.45 1.33
C LYS A 65 -2.38 16.84 0.88
N TYR A 66 -2.66 15.62 1.28
CA TYR A 66 -3.90 14.93 0.90
C TYR A 66 -5.15 15.56 1.51
N MET A 67 -5.08 16.02 2.77
CA MET A 67 -6.17 16.76 3.38
C MET A 67 -6.49 18.05 2.61
N HIS A 68 -5.45 18.77 2.19
CA HIS A 68 -5.63 19.97 1.38
C HIS A 68 -6.28 19.65 0.02
N GLU A 69 -5.80 18.63 -0.67
CA GLU A 69 -6.37 18.21 -1.95
C GLU A 69 -7.84 17.78 -1.81
N LEU A 70 -8.16 16.97 -0.79
CA LEU A 70 -9.52 16.49 -0.55
C LEU A 70 -10.49 17.60 -0.16
N ASN A 71 -10.01 18.63 0.53
CA ASN A 71 -10.82 19.80 0.90
C ASN A 71 -11.19 20.71 -0.30
N GLN A 72 -10.50 20.54 -1.43
CA GLN A 72 -10.78 21.32 -2.65
C GLN A 72 -11.96 20.77 -3.46
N ILE A 73 -12.41 19.55 -3.18
CA ILE A 73 -13.49 18.90 -3.91
C ILE A 73 -14.79 18.90 -3.09
N SER A 74 -15.93 18.92 -3.78
CA SER A 74 -17.23 18.85 -3.13
C SER A 74 -17.46 17.50 -2.47
N ILE A 75 -18.37 17.45 -1.48
CA ILE A 75 -18.73 16.19 -0.81
C ILE A 75 -19.26 15.16 -1.81
N LYS A 76 -20.09 15.61 -2.76
CA LYS A 76 -20.64 14.73 -3.81
C LYS A 76 -19.54 14.12 -4.66
N GLU A 77 -18.60 14.92 -5.09
CA GLU A 77 -17.44 14.51 -5.90
C GLU A 77 -16.51 13.60 -5.10
N LEU A 78 -16.29 13.91 -3.82
CA LEU A 78 -15.50 13.10 -2.90
C LEU A 78 -16.05 11.67 -2.79
N VAL A 79 -17.36 11.53 -2.59
CA VAL A 79 -18.05 10.24 -2.50
C VAL A 79 -17.94 9.47 -3.82
N GLN A 80 -18.12 10.15 -4.95
CA GLN A 80 -18.06 9.54 -6.28
C GLN A 80 -16.63 9.06 -6.60
N THR A 81 -15.62 9.86 -6.35
CA THR A 81 -14.22 9.49 -6.59
C THR A 81 -13.78 8.32 -5.72
N ARG A 82 -14.25 8.27 -4.47
CA ARG A 82 -14.02 7.12 -3.59
C ARG A 82 -14.62 5.84 -4.16
N LYS A 83 -15.86 5.89 -4.63
CA LYS A 83 -16.53 4.77 -5.26
C LYS A 83 -15.77 4.28 -6.50
N ASP A 84 -15.39 5.20 -7.37
CA ASP A 84 -14.66 4.89 -8.60
C ASP A 84 -13.29 4.27 -8.28
N LYS A 85 -12.62 4.75 -7.24
CA LYS A 85 -11.36 4.19 -6.77
C LYS A 85 -11.48 2.70 -6.46
N TYR A 86 -12.47 2.30 -5.68
CA TYR A 86 -12.66 0.89 -5.32
C TYR A 86 -13.09 0.03 -6.51
N LEU A 87 -13.89 0.56 -7.41
CA LEU A 87 -14.27 -0.14 -8.63
C LEU A 87 -13.10 -0.36 -9.59
N ASN A 88 -12.09 0.49 -9.53
CA ASN A 88 -10.92 0.44 -10.41
C ASN A 88 -9.72 -0.33 -9.83
N ILE A 89 -9.84 -0.91 -8.63
CA ILE A 89 -8.79 -1.76 -8.08
C ILE A 89 -8.51 -2.90 -9.06
N THR A 90 -7.23 -3.12 -9.38
CA THR A 90 -6.75 -4.14 -10.32
C THR A 90 -7.19 -3.98 -11.77
N SER A 91 -7.78 -2.85 -12.16
CA SER A 91 -8.30 -2.65 -13.53
C SER A 91 -7.22 -2.71 -14.63
N ASP A 92 -5.96 -2.51 -14.28
CA ASP A 92 -4.83 -2.49 -15.22
C ASP A 92 -3.96 -3.76 -15.15
N ILE A 93 -4.49 -4.83 -14.60
CA ILE A 93 -3.77 -6.11 -14.54
C ILE A 93 -4.05 -6.94 -15.77
#